data_d5339ee5c04d292a13b9aa336ca5c89f
#
_entry.id   d5339ee5c04d292a13b9aa336ca5c89f
#
_cell.length_a   1.000
_cell.length_b   1.000
_cell.length_c   1.000
_cell.angle_alpha   90.00
_cell.angle_beta   90.00
_cell.angle_gamma   90.00
#
_symmetry.space_group_name_H-M   'P 1'
#
loop_
_entity.id
_entity.type
_entity.pdbx_description
1 polymer ?
#
loop_
_entity_poly.entity_id
_entity_poly.type
_entity_poly.pdbx_seq_one_letter_code
_entity_poly.pdbx_strand_id
1 'polypeptide(L)'
;MNALAATNRNFRLAARLLGLDSKLEKSLLIPFREIKVECTIPKDDGSLASYVGFRVQHDNARGPMKGGIRYHPEVDPDEVNALAQLMTWKTAVADLPYGGAKGGIGCNPRDLSISELERLTRVFTQKIHDLIGIQRDVPAPDMGTNAQTMAWILDEYSKFHGHSPAVVTGKPIDLGGSLGREAATGLGVVFATEALLAEYGKSITDTKFALQGFGNVGSWAAKFIHEKGGKLVAVSDITGAVKNPNGIDIPALLKHREITGTLKDFQGADFMDPNDLLVHECDVLVPCALGGVLNKENATDIKAKFIVEGANHPTDPEADEILSKKGVVILPDIYANSGGVTVSYFEWNIQGFMWEEEEVNFELKKYMTKAFHEIKAMCKLHDCNLRMGAFSLGVNRVARATLLRGWGA
;
A
#
# COMPACT_ATOMS: atom_id res chain seq x y z
N MET A 1 -6.79 11.17 -15.23
CA MET A 1 -7.87 10.26 -14.74
C MET A 1 -7.72 10.16 -13.24
N ASN A 2 -8.79 10.33 -12.45
CA ASN A 2 -8.69 10.20 -11.01
C ASN A 2 -8.51 8.73 -10.57
N ALA A 3 -8.12 8.51 -9.33
CA ALA A 3 -7.81 7.17 -8.81
C ALA A 3 -9.01 6.22 -8.88
N LEU A 4 -10.23 6.70 -8.60
CA LEU A 4 -11.44 5.88 -8.66
C LEU A 4 -11.71 5.43 -10.09
N ALA A 5 -11.60 6.33 -11.06
CA ALA A 5 -11.80 6.01 -12.49
C ALA A 5 -10.75 5.00 -12.99
N ALA A 6 -9.50 5.14 -12.58
CA ALA A 6 -8.43 4.20 -12.94
C ALA A 6 -8.66 2.81 -12.34
N THR A 7 -9.03 2.74 -11.06
CA THR A 7 -9.34 1.47 -10.40
C THR A 7 -10.56 0.80 -11.04
N ASN A 8 -11.61 1.55 -11.31
CA ASN A 8 -12.80 1.04 -12.00
C ASN A 8 -12.47 0.50 -13.40
N ARG A 9 -11.62 1.20 -14.14
CA ARG A 9 -11.17 0.75 -15.47
C ARG A 9 -10.48 -0.60 -15.39
N ASN A 10 -9.50 -0.75 -14.49
CA ASN A 10 -8.77 -2.00 -14.31
C ASN A 10 -9.69 -3.15 -13.88
N PHE A 11 -10.61 -2.87 -12.96
CA PHE A 11 -11.63 -3.84 -12.55
C PHE A 11 -12.49 -4.30 -13.73
N ARG A 12 -13.00 -3.37 -14.54
CA ARG A 12 -13.85 -3.71 -15.69
C ARG A 12 -13.12 -4.53 -16.73
N LEU A 13 -11.86 -4.21 -16.99
CA LEU A 13 -11.02 -5.02 -17.89
C LEU A 13 -10.84 -6.45 -17.38
N ALA A 14 -10.56 -6.61 -16.09
CA ALA A 14 -10.44 -7.91 -15.45
C ALA A 14 -11.77 -8.68 -15.49
N ALA A 15 -12.89 -8.01 -15.21
CA ALA A 15 -14.22 -8.61 -15.27
C ALA A 15 -14.55 -9.15 -16.67
N ARG A 16 -14.17 -8.44 -17.72
CA ARG A 16 -14.32 -8.89 -19.11
C ARG A 16 -13.46 -10.10 -19.41
N LEU A 17 -12.19 -10.09 -18.99
CA LEU A 17 -11.30 -11.25 -19.16
C LEU A 17 -11.85 -12.50 -18.48
N LEU A 18 -12.47 -12.33 -17.33
CA LEU A 18 -13.09 -13.43 -16.57
C LEU A 18 -14.46 -13.84 -17.08
N GLY A 19 -15.08 -13.06 -17.97
CA GLY A 19 -16.44 -13.30 -18.46
C GLY A 19 -17.50 -13.18 -17.36
N LEU A 20 -17.34 -12.25 -16.42
CA LEU A 20 -18.30 -12.05 -15.34
C LEU A 20 -19.67 -11.60 -15.86
N ASP A 21 -20.74 -12.10 -15.23
CA ASP A 21 -22.08 -11.59 -15.45
C ASP A 21 -22.17 -10.10 -15.16
N SER A 22 -22.89 -9.36 -16.00
CA SER A 22 -22.97 -7.90 -15.90
C SER A 22 -23.58 -7.39 -14.60
N LYS A 23 -24.50 -8.15 -14.01
CA LYS A 23 -25.12 -7.80 -12.72
C LYS A 23 -24.12 -7.98 -11.58
N LEU A 24 -23.35 -9.08 -11.62
CA LEU A 24 -22.28 -9.32 -10.65
C LEU A 24 -21.19 -8.26 -10.76
N GLU A 25 -20.77 -7.92 -11.99
CA GLU A 25 -19.80 -6.85 -12.22
C GLU A 25 -20.24 -5.53 -11.60
N LYS A 26 -21.49 -5.11 -11.84
CA LYS A 26 -22.04 -3.89 -11.24
C LYS A 26 -22.09 -3.97 -9.71
N SER A 27 -22.50 -5.11 -9.17
CA SER A 27 -22.58 -5.33 -7.72
C SER A 27 -21.22 -5.18 -7.03
N LEU A 28 -20.15 -5.70 -7.64
CA LEU A 28 -18.80 -5.63 -7.06
C LEU A 28 -18.21 -4.23 -7.06
N LEU A 29 -18.75 -3.28 -7.81
CA LEU A 29 -18.36 -1.88 -7.80
C LEU A 29 -19.04 -1.07 -6.70
N ILE A 30 -20.18 -1.55 -6.19
CA ILE A 30 -20.93 -0.84 -5.16
C ILE A 30 -20.33 -1.17 -3.80
N PRO A 31 -19.89 -0.17 -3.00
CA PRO A 31 -19.44 -0.45 -1.65
C PRO A 31 -20.52 -1.11 -0.80
N PHE A 32 -20.11 -2.03 0.05
CA PHE A 32 -21.02 -2.62 1.04
C PHE A 32 -21.66 -1.54 1.90
N ARG A 33 -20.88 -0.53 2.31
CA ARG A 33 -21.39 0.58 3.12
C ARG A 33 -20.42 1.76 3.09
N GLU A 34 -20.98 2.95 3.00
CA GLU A 34 -20.26 4.20 3.18
C GLU A 34 -20.72 4.88 4.46
N ILE A 35 -19.76 5.36 5.25
CA ILE A 35 -20.03 6.00 6.55
C ILE A 35 -19.41 7.39 6.50
N LYS A 36 -20.23 8.39 6.84
CA LYS A 36 -19.78 9.77 6.98
C LYS A 36 -20.23 10.26 8.37
N VAL A 37 -19.30 10.75 9.17
CA VAL A 37 -19.57 11.17 10.53
C VAL A 37 -18.97 12.53 10.82
N GLU A 38 -19.65 13.28 11.68
CA GLU A 38 -19.16 14.52 12.23
C GLU A 38 -18.27 14.22 13.44
N CYS A 39 -17.11 14.88 13.50
CA CYS A 39 -16.15 14.77 14.60
C CYS A 39 -15.85 16.17 15.13
N THR A 40 -16.52 16.58 16.18
CA THR A 40 -16.29 17.86 16.84
C THR A 40 -15.49 17.65 18.13
N ILE A 41 -14.41 18.39 18.28
CA ILE A 41 -13.53 18.31 19.43
C ILE A 41 -13.29 19.70 20.04
N PRO A 42 -13.11 19.81 21.36
CA PRO A 42 -12.51 20.98 21.95
C PRO A 42 -11.04 21.05 21.61
N LYS A 43 -10.57 22.21 21.19
CA LYS A 43 -9.14 22.47 20.98
C LYS A 43 -8.49 22.90 22.30
N ASP A 44 -7.15 22.90 22.32
CA ASP A 44 -6.39 23.26 23.52
C ASP A 44 -6.63 24.69 23.97
N ASP A 45 -7.02 25.60 23.05
CA ASP A 45 -7.40 27.00 23.36
C ASP A 45 -8.85 27.15 23.88
N GLY A 46 -9.58 26.05 24.00
CA GLY A 46 -10.96 26.03 24.44
C GLY A 46 -12.00 26.25 23.34
N SER A 47 -11.60 26.54 22.12
CA SER A 47 -12.50 26.62 20.97
C SER A 47 -12.96 25.24 20.54
N LEU A 48 -14.02 25.16 19.74
CA LEU A 48 -14.48 23.92 19.11
C LEU A 48 -14.07 23.89 17.64
N ALA A 49 -13.67 22.72 17.18
CA ALA A 49 -13.39 22.46 15.77
C ALA A 49 -14.14 21.22 15.31
N SER A 50 -14.76 21.30 14.13
CA SER A 50 -15.52 20.20 13.54
C SER A 50 -14.81 19.69 12.29
N TYR A 51 -14.68 18.37 12.20
CA TYR A 51 -14.09 17.66 11.08
C TYR A 51 -15.06 16.61 10.56
N VAL A 52 -14.87 16.20 9.32
CA VAL A 52 -15.66 15.12 8.71
C VAL A 52 -14.83 13.88 8.63
N GLY A 53 -15.31 12.80 9.21
CA GLY A 53 -14.71 11.47 9.12
C GLY A 53 -15.45 10.58 8.14
N PHE A 54 -14.69 9.75 7.43
CA PHE A 54 -15.20 8.78 6.44
C PHE A 54 -14.69 7.38 6.73
N ARG A 55 -15.55 6.38 6.50
CA ARG A 55 -15.14 4.99 6.40
C ARG A 55 -15.91 4.35 5.26
N VAL A 56 -15.21 3.92 4.23
CA VAL A 56 -15.80 3.16 3.12
C VAL A 56 -15.48 1.70 3.33
N GLN A 57 -16.52 0.89 3.49
CA GLN A 57 -16.46 -0.56 3.63
C GLN A 57 -16.86 -1.15 2.29
N HIS A 58 -15.87 -1.54 1.48
CA HIS A 58 -16.13 -1.89 0.09
C HIS A 58 -16.69 -3.30 -0.07
N ASP A 59 -16.01 -4.32 0.47
CA ASP A 59 -16.41 -5.71 0.26
C ASP A 59 -15.95 -6.59 1.42
N ASN A 60 -16.80 -7.54 1.81
CA ASN A 60 -16.56 -8.49 2.90
C ASN A 60 -16.79 -9.96 2.50
N ALA A 61 -16.83 -10.26 1.22
CA ALA A 61 -17.14 -11.62 0.75
C ALA A 61 -16.11 -12.65 1.23
N ARG A 62 -14.85 -12.27 1.36
CA ARG A 62 -13.76 -13.15 1.76
C ARG A 62 -13.41 -13.08 3.25
N GLY A 63 -13.94 -12.13 3.98
CA GLY A 63 -13.64 -11.95 5.40
C GLY A 63 -13.85 -10.51 5.86
N PRO A 64 -13.39 -10.16 7.08
CA PRO A 64 -13.50 -8.81 7.58
C PRO A 64 -12.86 -7.81 6.63
N MET A 65 -13.45 -6.64 6.53
CA MET A 65 -12.90 -5.57 5.71
C MET A 65 -11.61 -5.04 6.37
N LYS A 66 -10.65 -4.62 5.55
CA LYS A 66 -9.32 -4.23 6.01
C LYS A 66 -8.86 -2.99 5.27
N GLY A 67 -8.36 -2.00 6.00
CA GLY A 67 -7.75 -0.82 5.39
C GLY A 67 -7.40 0.27 6.38
N GLY A 68 -6.52 1.17 5.97
CA GLY A 68 -5.99 2.25 6.80
C GLY A 68 -6.95 3.40 7.02
N ILE A 69 -6.57 4.26 7.97
CA ILE A 69 -7.22 5.54 8.25
C ILE A 69 -6.21 6.65 7.96
N ARG A 70 -6.58 7.56 7.05
CA ARG A 70 -5.73 8.67 6.60
C ARG A 70 -6.18 9.99 7.23
N TYR A 71 -5.23 10.74 7.80
CA TYR A 71 -5.45 12.12 8.22
C TYR A 71 -4.76 13.05 7.25
N HIS A 72 -5.54 13.73 6.41
CA HIS A 72 -5.03 14.62 5.38
C HIS A 72 -6.09 15.64 4.99
N PRO A 73 -5.71 16.90 4.67
CA PRO A 73 -6.69 17.94 4.28
C PRO A 73 -7.51 17.60 3.04
N GLU A 74 -6.94 16.83 2.13
CA GLU A 74 -7.56 16.48 0.84
C GLU A 74 -8.33 15.15 0.88
N VAL A 75 -8.57 14.58 2.04
CA VAL A 75 -9.39 13.38 2.16
C VAL A 75 -10.81 13.71 1.69
N ASP A 76 -11.25 13.03 0.63
CA ASP A 76 -12.59 13.15 0.07
C ASP A 76 -13.22 11.77 -0.17
N PRO A 77 -14.55 11.71 -0.33
CA PRO A 77 -15.25 10.43 -0.48
C PRO A 77 -14.80 9.61 -1.70
N ASP A 78 -14.48 10.25 -2.82
CA ASP A 78 -14.08 9.55 -4.05
C ASP A 78 -12.72 8.88 -3.90
N GLU A 79 -11.75 9.60 -3.30
CA GLU A 79 -10.43 9.03 -3.02
C GLU A 79 -10.53 7.86 -2.04
N VAL A 80 -11.26 8.02 -0.96
CA VAL A 80 -11.45 6.96 0.06
C VAL A 80 -12.13 5.74 -0.56
N ASN A 81 -13.12 5.95 -1.42
CA ASN A 81 -13.80 4.88 -2.15
C ASN A 81 -12.84 4.11 -3.07
N ALA A 82 -12.03 4.82 -3.85
CA ALA A 82 -11.03 4.21 -4.72
C ALA A 82 -10.03 3.35 -3.94
N LEU A 83 -9.55 3.85 -2.81
CA LEU A 83 -8.60 3.14 -1.97
C LEU A 83 -9.23 1.93 -1.26
N ALA A 84 -10.50 2.03 -0.85
CA ALA A 84 -11.24 0.90 -0.26
C ALA A 84 -11.42 -0.23 -1.26
N GLN A 85 -11.81 0.10 -2.51
CA GLN A 85 -11.92 -0.86 -3.59
C GLN A 85 -10.58 -1.53 -3.89
N LEU A 86 -9.52 -0.74 -3.99
CA LEU A 86 -8.17 -1.26 -4.22
C LEU A 86 -7.73 -2.23 -3.12
N MET A 87 -8.09 -1.95 -1.87
CA MET A 87 -7.82 -2.85 -0.74
C MET A 87 -8.51 -4.20 -0.91
N THR A 88 -9.73 -4.24 -1.43
CA THR A 88 -10.43 -5.50 -1.71
C THR A 88 -9.62 -6.38 -2.68
N TRP A 89 -9.16 -5.81 -3.78
CA TRP A 89 -8.36 -6.56 -4.76
C TRP A 89 -6.99 -6.93 -4.20
N LYS A 90 -6.36 -6.04 -3.48
CA LYS A 90 -5.04 -6.27 -2.86
C LYS A 90 -5.05 -7.45 -1.89
N THR A 91 -6.00 -7.49 -0.96
CA THR A 91 -6.10 -8.59 0.01
C THR A 91 -6.45 -9.91 -0.67
N ALA A 92 -7.25 -9.88 -1.73
CA ALA A 92 -7.57 -11.06 -2.51
C ALA A 92 -6.37 -11.60 -3.30
N VAL A 93 -5.57 -10.72 -3.89
CA VAL A 93 -4.32 -11.12 -4.59
C VAL A 93 -3.33 -11.76 -3.63
N ALA A 94 -3.18 -11.20 -2.44
CA ALA A 94 -2.30 -11.75 -1.39
C ALA A 94 -2.88 -13.02 -0.74
N ASP A 95 -4.09 -13.42 -1.11
CA ASP A 95 -4.81 -14.56 -0.55
C ASP A 95 -5.01 -14.46 0.96
N LEU A 96 -5.31 -13.27 1.44
CA LEU A 96 -5.64 -13.01 2.83
C LEU A 96 -7.14 -13.16 3.07
N PRO A 97 -7.58 -13.60 4.25
CA PRO A 97 -9.00 -13.77 4.57
C PRO A 97 -9.65 -12.41 4.93
N TYR A 98 -9.47 -11.43 4.06
CA TYR A 98 -9.97 -10.06 4.22
C TYR A 98 -10.72 -9.58 2.99
N GLY A 99 -11.65 -8.67 3.24
CA GLY A 99 -12.16 -7.75 2.23
C GLY A 99 -11.37 -6.44 2.23
N GLY A 100 -12.03 -5.37 1.81
CA GLY A 100 -11.40 -4.05 1.70
C GLY A 100 -12.22 -2.93 2.31
N ALA A 101 -11.52 -2.04 2.99
CA ALA A 101 -12.06 -0.80 3.53
C ALA A 101 -11.00 0.30 3.47
N LYS A 102 -11.44 1.52 3.64
CA LYS A 102 -10.57 2.68 3.82
C LYS A 102 -11.30 3.75 4.61
N GLY A 103 -10.56 4.53 5.36
CA GLY A 103 -11.13 5.65 6.11
C GLY A 103 -10.22 6.85 6.08
N GLY A 104 -10.72 7.93 6.66
CA GLY A 104 -9.93 9.13 6.83
C GLY A 104 -10.71 10.25 7.48
N ILE A 105 -9.97 11.26 7.91
CA ILE A 105 -10.53 12.51 8.42
C ILE A 105 -9.89 13.64 7.64
N GLY A 106 -10.72 14.55 7.14
CA GLY A 106 -10.28 15.77 6.46
C GLY A 106 -9.72 16.75 7.47
N CYS A 107 -8.44 16.66 7.78
CA CYS A 107 -7.72 17.54 8.69
C CYS A 107 -6.24 17.60 8.30
N ASN A 108 -5.55 18.65 8.77
CA ASN A 108 -4.10 18.70 8.69
C ASN A 108 -3.53 18.30 10.08
N PRO A 109 -2.95 17.10 10.22
CA PRO A 109 -2.46 16.65 11.53
C PRO A 109 -1.33 17.53 12.09
N ARG A 110 -0.63 18.29 11.24
CA ARG A 110 0.44 19.22 11.66
C ARG A 110 -0.12 20.44 12.40
N ASP A 111 -1.40 20.79 12.17
CA ASP A 111 -2.07 21.91 12.82
C ASP A 111 -2.72 21.52 14.15
N LEU A 112 -2.63 20.26 14.53
CA LEU A 112 -3.22 19.72 15.74
C LEU A 112 -2.14 19.27 16.73
N SER A 113 -2.36 19.55 18.02
CA SER A 113 -1.52 19.00 19.07
C SER A 113 -1.74 17.50 19.23
N ILE A 114 -0.84 16.84 19.94
CA ILE A 114 -0.99 15.40 20.24
C ILE A 114 -2.30 15.17 21.01
N SER A 115 -2.63 16.03 21.98
CA SER A 115 -3.88 15.93 22.71
C SER A 115 -5.12 16.14 21.85
N GLU A 116 -5.04 17.06 20.89
CA GLU A 116 -6.13 17.28 19.92
C GLU A 116 -6.29 16.09 18.97
N LEU A 117 -5.19 15.52 18.48
CA LEU A 117 -5.21 14.30 17.66
C LEU A 117 -5.81 13.11 18.42
N GLU A 118 -5.48 12.97 19.71
CA GLU A 118 -6.07 11.93 20.56
C GLU A 118 -7.58 12.11 20.67
N ARG A 119 -8.04 13.33 20.99
CA ARG A 119 -9.48 13.61 21.08
C ARG A 119 -10.20 13.35 19.76
N LEU A 120 -9.63 13.78 18.66
CA LEU A 120 -10.19 13.56 17.33
C LEU A 120 -10.32 12.06 17.01
N THR A 121 -9.27 11.30 17.25
CA THR A 121 -9.26 9.85 17.03
C THR A 121 -10.29 9.14 17.91
N ARG A 122 -10.40 9.51 19.17
CA ARG A 122 -11.37 8.91 20.09
C ARG A 122 -12.81 9.25 19.70
N VAL A 123 -13.09 10.48 19.29
CA VAL A 123 -14.44 10.88 18.81
C VAL A 123 -14.79 10.11 17.53
N PHE A 124 -13.86 9.99 16.57
CA PHE A 124 -14.09 9.20 15.38
C PHE A 124 -14.41 7.74 15.74
N THR A 125 -13.65 7.14 16.64
CA THR A 125 -13.88 5.77 17.12
C THR A 125 -15.24 5.62 17.79
N GLN A 126 -15.66 6.58 18.62
CA GLN A 126 -16.98 6.58 19.25
C GLN A 126 -18.11 6.58 18.20
N LYS A 127 -17.92 7.29 17.10
CA LYS A 127 -18.93 7.39 16.02
C LYS A 127 -19.06 6.14 15.19
N ILE A 128 -18.04 5.27 15.14
CA ILE A 128 -18.01 4.10 14.25
C ILE A 128 -17.77 2.76 14.97
N HIS A 129 -17.67 2.75 16.32
CA HIS A 129 -17.33 1.54 17.08
C HIS A 129 -18.24 0.35 16.85
N ASP A 130 -19.51 0.58 16.50
CA ASP A 130 -20.51 -0.45 16.21
C ASP A 130 -20.45 -0.95 14.77
N LEU A 131 -19.68 -0.29 13.92
CA LEU A 131 -19.54 -0.59 12.49
C LEU A 131 -18.18 -1.22 12.14
N ILE A 132 -17.19 -1.09 13.02
CA ILE A 132 -15.89 -1.77 12.91
C ILE A 132 -15.84 -2.95 13.88
N GLY A 133 -14.81 -3.77 13.80
CA GLY A 133 -14.63 -4.89 14.71
C GLY A 133 -13.71 -5.96 14.15
N ILE A 134 -13.27 -6.85 15.02
CA ILE A 134 -12.31 -7.93 14.70
C ILE A 134 -12.78 -8.79 13.53
N GLN A 135 -14.08 -9.04 13.44
CA GLN A 135 -14.70 -9.86 12.38
C GLN A 135 -15.55 -9.04 11.40
N ARG A 136 -15.41 -7.73 11.40
CA ARG A 136 -16.21 -6.83 10.55
C ARG A 136 -15.34 -5.94 9.67
N ASP A 137 -14.54 -5.09 10.31
CA ASP A 137 -13.71 -4.10 9.65
C ASP A 137 -12.56 -3.73 10.59
N VAL A 138 -11.33 -3.95 10.14
CA VAL A 138 -10.11 -3.81 10.94
C VAL A 138 -9.27 -2.66 10.39
N PRO A 139 -9.27 -1.49 11.04
CA PRO A 139 -8.42 -0.37 10.64
C PRO A 139 -6.92 -0.63 10.80
N ALA A 140 -6.13 0.19 10.12
CA ALA A 140 -4.67 0.21 10.17
C ALA A 140 -4.16 1.64 10.00
N PRO A 141 -2.87 1.91 10.22
CA PRO A 141 -2.27 3.20 9.91
C PRO A 141 -2.22 3.49 8.41
N ASP A 142 -2.27 4.76 8.07
CA ASP A 142 -2.03 5.29 6.75
C ASP A 142 -1.38 6.69 6.87
N MET A 143 -1.38 7.47 5.81
CA MET A 143 -0.81 8.83 5.83
C MET A 143 -1.43 9.67 6.97
N GLY A 144 -0.58 10.29 7.77
CA GLY A 144 -0.99 11.15 8.88
C GLY A 144 -1.40 10.42 10.16
N THR A 145 -1.38 9.10 10.18
CA THR A 145 -1.62 8.26 11.36
C THR A 145 -0.45 7.31 11.62
N ASN A 146 -0.38 6.75 12.80
CA ASN A 146 0.73 5.91 13.23
C ASN A 146 0.28 4.90 14.30
N ALA A 147 1.25 4.20 14.89
CA ALA A 147 1.00 3.23 15.95
C ALA A 147 0.29 3.86 17.17
N GLN A 148 0.64 5.09 17.54
CA GLN A 148 -0.04 5.79 18.63
C GLN A 148 -1.53 6.02 18.32
N THR A 149 -1.86 6.37 17.08
CA THR A 149 -3.26 6.51 16.65
C THR A 149 -4.00 5.19 16.81
N MET A 150 -3.39 4.09 16.44
CA MET A 150 -3.98 2.74 16.61
C MET A 150 -4.17 2.38 18.08
N ALA A 151 -3.25 2.77 18.96
CA ALA A 151 -3.39 2.59 20.40
C ALA A 151 -4.64 3.31 20.95
N TRP A 152 -4.89 4.55 20.52
CA TRP A 152 -6.08 5.29 20.92
C TRP A 152 -7.37 4.64 20.41
N ILE A 153 -7.37 4.14 19.17
CA ILE A 153 -8.54 3.42 18.63
C ILE A 153 -8.81 2.16 19.44
N LEU A 154 -7.79 1.38 19.72
CA LEU A 154 -7.92 0.16 20.55
C LEU A 154 -8.51 0.49 21.92
N ASP A 155 -7.97 1.49 22.60
CA ASP A 155 -8.43 1.88 23.93
C ASP A 155 -9.87 2.35 23.91
N GLU A 156 -10.22 3.24 22.99
CA GLU A 156 -11.59 3.78 22.90
C GLU A 156 -12.61 2.71 22.50
N TYR A 157 -12.28 1.87 21.53
CA TYR A 157 -13.14 0.76 21.13
C TYR A 157 -13.37 -0.22 22.29
N SER A 158 -12.34 -0.50 23.07
CA SER A 158 -12.41 -1.44 24.19
C SER A 158 -13.29 -0.97 25.33
N LYS A 159 -13.57 0.33 25.44
CA LYS A 159 -14.56 0.85 26.40
C LYS A 159 -15.97 0.37 26.10
N PHE A 160 -16.29 0.14 24.84
CA PHE A 160 -17.61 -0.34 24.40
C PHE A 160 -17.70 -1.86 24.30
N HIS A 161 -16.61 -2.52 23.93
CA HIS A 161 -16.62 -3.96 23.55
C HIS A 161 -15.74 -4.86 24.41
N GLY A 162 -15.04 -4.30 25.40
CA GLY A 162 -14.00 -5.01 26.14
C GLY A 162 -12.69 -5.07 25.36
N HIS A 163 -11.65 -5.58 26.01
CA HIS A 163 -10.29 -5.63 25.43
C HIS A 163 -10.26 -6.41 24.12
N SER A 164 -9.96 -5.72 23.03
CA SER A 164 -10.08 -6.23 21.66
C SER A 164 -8.85 -5.89 20.82
N PRO A 165 -7.67 -6.44 21.14
CA PRO A 165 -6.41 -6.03 20.51
C PRO A 165 -6.37 -6.23 18.99
N ALA A 166 -7.14 -7.16 18.44
CA ALA A 166 -7.19 -7.39 16.99
C ALA A 166 -8.17 -6.47 16.25
N VAL A 167 -8.80 -5.50 16.93
CA VAL A 167 -9.68 -4.55 16.24
C VAL A 167 -8.92 -3.62 15.30
N VAL A 168 -7.64 -3.43 15.53
CA VAL A 168 -6.72 -2.66 14.70
C VAL A 168 -5.42 -3.42 14.51
N THR A 169 -4.68 -3.08 13.45
CA THR A 169 -3.31 -3.54 13.22
C THR A 169 -2.37 -2.33 13.10
N GLY A 170 -1.06 -2.57 13.18
CA GLY A 170 -0.08 -1.48 13.23
C GLY A 170 0.03 -0.84 14.61
N LYS A 171 -0.32 -1.61 15.65
CA LYS A 171 -0.20 -1.17 17.05
C LYS A 171 1.26 -1.05 17.49
N PRO A 172 1.53 -0.28 18.56
CA PRO A 172 2.80 -0.40 19.27
C PRO A 172 3.08 -1.85 19.69
N ILE A 173 4.36 -2.22 19.71
CA ILE A 173 4.78 -3.57 20.10
C ILE A 173 4.22 -3.93 21.49
N ASP A 174 4.27 -3.00 22.45
CA ASP A 174 3.78 -3.20 23.82
C ASP A 174 2.26 -3.47 23.90
N LEU A 175 1.53 -3.20 22.83
CA LEU A 175 0.09 -3.47 22.73
C LEU A 175 -0.25 -4.61 21.76
N GLY A 176 0.73 -5.45 21.42
CA GLY A 176 0.54 -6.60 20.56
C GLY A 176 0.76 -6.31 19.07
N GLY A 177 1.51 -5.26 18.74
CA GLY A 177 1.96 -4.99 17.37
C GLY A 177 2.96 -6.05 16.91
N SER A 178 3.02 -6.29 15.58
CA SER A 178 3.94 -7.27 14.99
C SER A 178 5.34 -6.70 14.81
N LEU A 179 6.35 -7.45 15.20
CA LEU A 179 7.72 -7.22 14.78
C LEU A 179 7.80 -7.28 13.25
N GLY A 180 8.68 -6.49 12.65
CA GLY A 180 8.86 -6.45 11.20
C GLY A 180 7.77 -5.69 10.43
N ARG A 181 6.71 -5.19 11.07
CA ARG A 181 5.64 -4.47 10.38
C ARG A 181 6.12 -3.18 9.73
N GLU A 182 7.03 -2.46 10.36
CA GLU A 182 7.58 -1.22 9.84
C GLU A 182 8.30 -1.42 8.50
N ALA A 183 9.08 -2.48 8.38
CA ALA A 183 9.86 -2.82 7.18
C ALA A 183 9.05 -3.63 6.15
N ALA A 184 7.87 -4.10 6.49
CA ALA A 184 7.15 -5.13 5.74
C ALA A 184 6.81 -4.73 4.30
N THR A 185 6.39 -3.50 4.06
CA THR A 185 6.07 -3.06 2.70
C THR A 185 7.33 -3.01 1.83
N GLY A 186 8.41 -2.42 2.33
CA GLY A 186 9.69 -2.37 1.62
C GLY A 186 10.28 -3.77 1.38
N LEU A 187 10.23 -4.63 2.38
CA LEU A 187 10.72 -6.01 2.24
C LEU A 187 9.87 -6.80 1.23
N GLY A 188 8.55 -6.61 1.25
CA GLY A 188 7.64 -7.21 0.27
C GLY A 188 7.94 -6.77 -1.15
N VAL A 189 8.24 -5.49 -1.37
CA VAL A 189 8.69 -4.97 -2.68
C VAL A 189 9.94 -5.71 -3.15
N VAL A 190 10.87 -5.96 -2.25
CA VAL A 190 12.12 -6.68 -2.59
C VAL A 190 11.84 -8.14 -2.91
N PHE A 191 11.02 -8.84 -2.16
CA PHE A 191 10.63 -10.22 -2.46
C PHE A 191 9.88 -10.32 -3.80
N ALA A 192 9.00 -9.36 -4.09
CA ALA A 192 8.31 -9.28 -5.37
C ALA A 192 9.31 -9.08 -6.53
N THR A 193 10.28 -8.22 -6.32
CA THR A 193 11.36 -7.96 -7.30
C THR A 193 12.20 -9.21 -7.55
N GLU A 194 12.57 -9.93 -6.50
CA GLU A 194 13.30 -11.19 -6.64
C GLU A 194 12.53 -12.21 -7.48
N ALA A 195 11.25 -12.37 -7.20
CA ALA A 195 10.39 -13.29 -7.94
C ALA A 195 10.28 -12.90 -9.43
N LEU A 196 10.10 -11.60 -9.70
CA LEU A 196 10.04 -11.08 -11.06
C LEU A 196 11.35 -11.32 -11.82
N LEU A 197 12.48 -10.94 -11.25
CA LEU A 197 13.79 -11.08 -11.90
C LEU A 197 14.13 -12.55 -12.17
N ALA A 198 13.75 -13.46 -11.28
CA ALA A 198 13.98 -14.90 -11.47
C ALA A 198 13.30 -15.45 -12.73
N GLU A 199 12.13 -14.93 -13.11
CA GLU A 199 11.44 -15.29 -14.35
C GLU A 199 12.27 -14.97 -15.62
N TYR A 200 13.17 -14.00 -15.50
CA TYR A 200 14.06 -13.57 -16.58
C TYR A 200 15.49 -14.08 -16.43
N GLY A 201 15.71 -15.06 -15.54
CA GLY A 201 17.03 -15.60 -15.25
C GLY A 201 17.99 -14.61 -14.59
N LYS A 202 17.44 -13.62 -13.88
CA LYS A 202 18.19 -12.53 -13.22
C LYS A 202 18.02 -12.59 -11.70
N SER A 203 18.94 -11.93 -11.00
CA SER A 203 18.86 -11.76 -9.55
C SER A 203 19.03 -10.28 -9.20
N ILE A 204 18.76 -9.93 -7.95
CA ILE A 204 18.99 -8.57 -7.44
C ILE A 204 20.47 -8.21 -7.47
N THR A 205 21.35 -9.20 -7.25
CA THR A 205 22.80 -8.98 -7.25
C THR A 205 23.25 -8.38 -8.59
N ASP A 206 23.99 -7.28 -8.52
CA ASP A 206 24.50 -6.51 -9.65
C ASP A 206 23.44 -5.85 -10.57
N THR A 207 22.17 -6.01 -10.27
CA THR A 207 21.09 -5.28 -10.94
C THR A 207 21.09 -3.82 -10.51
N LYS A 208 20.88 -2.91 -11.47
CA LYS A 208 20.86 -1.45 -11.24
C LYS A 208 19.44 -0.96 -11.00
N PHE A 209 19.26 -0.29 -9.87
CA PHE A 209 17.97 0.24 -9.44
C PHE A 209 18.00 1.76 -9.40
N ALA A 210 16.89 2.38 -9.81
CA ALA A 210 16.57 3.77 -9.48
C ALA A 210 15.32 3.78 -8.60
N LEU A 211 15.35 4.52 -7.50
CA LEU A 211 14.30 4.51 -6.49
C LEU A 211 13.84 5.93 -6.21
N GLN A 212 12.56 6.20 -6.45
CA GLN A 212 11.92 7.47 -6.14
C GLN A 212 11.18 7.38 -4.81
N GLY A 213 11.53 8.25 -3.90
CA GLY A 213 10.95 8.28 -2.56
C GLY A 213 11.79 7.49 -1.56
N PHE A 214 12.23 8.17 -0.51
CA PHE A 214 13.09 7.59 0.51
C PHE A 214 12.41 7.70 1.90
N GLY A 215 11.09 7.57 1.89
CA GLY A 215 10.24 7.45 3.07
C GLY A 215 10.25 6.03 3.62
N ASN A 216 9.19 5.64 4.31
CA ASN A 216 9.15 4.31 4.94
C ASN A 216 9.35 3.17 3.93
N VAL A 217 8.57 3.14 2.85
CA VAL A 217 8.67 2.06 1.85
C VAL A 217 10.01 2.10 1.13
N GLY A 218 10.39 3.26 0.61
CA GLY A 218 11.59 3.40 -0.21
C GLY A 218 12.88 3.18 0.56
N SER A 219 12.99 3.66 1.79
CA SER A 219 14.21 3.50 2.59
C SER A 219 14.45 2.03 2.99
N TRP A 220 13.39 1.31 3.37
CA TRP A 220 13.49 -0.12 3.66
C TRP A 220 13.78 -0.94 2.41
N ALA A 221 13.10 -0.65 1.29
CA ALA A 221 13.38 -1.31 0.02
C ALA A 221 14.84 -1.11 -0.40
N ALA A 222 15.35 0.12 -0.33
CA ALA A 222 16.74 0.43 -0.65
C ALA A 222 17.73 -0.34 0.23
N LYS A 223 17.47 -0.39 1.54
CA LYS A 223 18.30 -1.14 2.49
C LYS A 223 18.39 -2.61 2.12
N PHE A 224 17.26 -3.27 1.87
CA PHE A 224 17.23 -4.69 1.54
C PHE A 224 17.81 -5.00 0.15
N ILE A 225 17.59 -4.12 -0.83
CA ILE A 225 18.23 -4.23 -2.16
C ILE A 225 19.76 -4.18 -2.00
N HIS A 226 20.25 -3.22 -1.23
CA HIS A 226 21.69 -3.07 -0.98
C HIS A 226 22.27 -4.31 -0.27
N GLU A 227 21.61 -4.82 0.76
CA GLU A 227 22.03 -6.02 1.48
C GLU A 227 22.09 -7.27 0.58
N LYS A 228 21.25 -7.33 -0.44
CA LYS A 228 21.24 -8.43 -1.44
C LYS A 228 22.19 -8.21 -2.62
N GLY A 229 23.04 -7.20 -2.58
CA GLY A 229 24.03 -6.92 -3.61
C GLY A 229 23.49 -6.15 -4.82
N GLY A 230 22.29 -5.60 -4.75
CA GLY A 230 21.77 -4.71 -5.78
C GLY A 230 22.43 -3.34 -5.73
N LYS A 231 22.50 -2.68 -6.88
CA LYS A 231 23.11 -1.35 -7.01
C LYS A 231 22.07 -0.27 -7.17
N LEU A 232 21.88 0.55 -6.13
CA LEU A 232 21.05 1.76 -6.19
C LEU A 232 21.87 2.85 -6.89
N VAL A 233 21.62 3.07 -8.19
CA VAL A 233 22.37 4.06 -8.99
C VAL A 233 21.77 5.46 -8.89
N ALA A 234 20.52 5.59 -8.48
CA ALA A 234 19.84 6.86 -8.23
C ALA A 234 18.78 6.71 -7.15
N VAL A 235 18.71 7.68 -6.25
CA VAL A 235 17.71 7.75 -5.17
C VAL A 235 17.25 9.19 -5.02
N SER A 236 15.95 9.41 -4.87
CA SER A 236 15.37 10.73 -4.60
C SER A 236 14.42 10.72 -3.41
N ASP A 237 14.28 11.88 -2.80
CA ASP A 237 13.20 12.21 -1.86
C ASP A 237 12.74 13.65 -2.10
N ILE A 238 11.92 14.21 -1.20
CA ILE A 238 11.43 15.57 -1.31
C ILE A 238 12.54 16.64 -1.20
N THR A 239 13.71 16.30 -0.67
CA THR A 239 14.82 17.22 -0.48
C THR A 239 15.78 17.27 -1.66
N GLY A 240 15.77 16.26 -2.52
CA GLY A 240 16.65 16.20 -3.68
C GLY A 240 16.86 14.80 -4.22
N ALA A 241 17.83 14.66 -5.09
CA ALA A 241 18.21 13.37 -5.67
C ALA A 241 19.72 13.25 -5.80
N VAL A 242 20.20 12.02 -5.66
CA VAL A 242 21.61 11.66 -5.77
C VAL A 242 21.79 10.47 -6.70
N LYS A 243 22.94 10.42 -7.39
CA LYS A 243 23.28 9.33 -8.33
C LYS A 243 24.72 8.88 -8.14
N ASN A 244 24.95 7.60 -8.37
CA ASN A 244 26.28 7.02 -8.49
C ASN A 244 26.20 5.79 -9.40
N PRO A 245 26.82 5.79 -10.57
CA PRO A 245 26.72 4.68 -11.52
C PRO A 245 27.32 3.37 -10.98
N ASN A 246 28.17 3.44 -9.97
CA ASN A 246 28.77 2.28 -9.30
C ASN A 246 27.96 1.75 -8.12
N GLY A 247 26.82 2.39 -7.82
CA GLY A 247 26.00 2.10 -6.66
C GLY A 247 26.26 3.02 -5.49
N ILE A 248 25.19 3.44 -4.84
CA ILE A 248 25.23 4.31 -3.66
C ILE A 248 25.38 3.42 -2.42
N ASP A 249 26.24 3.84 -1.49
CA ASP A 249 26.33 3.25 -0.15
C ASP A 249 25.06 3.62 0.64
N ILE A 250 24.08 2.73 0.64
CA ILE A 250 22.77 2.99 1.26
C ILE A 250 22.88 3.15 2.77
N PRO A 251 23.62 2.33 3.54
CA PRO A 251 23.82 2.60 4.97
C PRO A 251 24.36 3.99 5.25
N ALA A 252 25.34 4.46 4.46
CA ALA A 252 25.89 5.79 4.60
C ALA A 252 24.87 6.89 4.25
N LEU A 253 24.07 6.69 3.21
CA LEU A 253 23.01 7.63 2.81
C LEU A 253 21.93 7.74 3.88
N LEU A 254 21.50 6.62 4.46
CA LEU A 254 20.53 6.59 5.57
C LEU A 254 21.04 7.37 6.77
N LYS A 255 22.31 7.18 7.14
CA LYS A 255 22.94 7.90 8.24
C LYS A 255 23.05 9.40 7.96
N HIS A 256 23.44 9.77 6.73
CA HIS A 256 23.49 11.17 6.30
C HIS A 256 22.12 11.84 6.43
N ARG A 257 21.06 11.19 5.95
CA ARG A 257 19.70 11.72 6.06
C ARG A 257 19.23 11.82 7.51
N GLU A 258 19.56 10.85 8.34
CA GLU A 258 19.23 10.88 9.77
C GLU A 258 19.84 12.09 10.47
N ILE A 259 21.09 12.39 10.17
CA ILE A 259 21.84 13.50 10.78
C ILE A 259 21.41 14.85 10.21
N THR A 260 21.25 14.96 8.88
CA THR A 260 21.06 16.25 8.19
C THR A 260 19.62 16.54 7.81
N GLY A 261 18.75 15.54 7.79
CA GLY A 261 17.36 15.65 7.34
C GLY A 261 17.21 15.76 5.82
N THR A 262 18.27 15.61 5.04
CA THR A 262 18.27 15.81 3.58
C THR A 262 19.20 14.83 2.88
N LEU A 263 18.95 14.60 1.58
CA LEU A 263 19.89 13.88 0.71
C LEU A 263 20.97 14.79 0.12
N LYS A 264 20.82 16.10 0.26
CA LYS A 264 21.78 17.08 -0.27
C LYS A 264 23.15 16.94 0.41
N ASP A 265 24.20 17.24 -0.36
CA ASP A 265 25.58 17.26 0.11
C ASP A 265 26.09 15.90 0.62
N PHE A 266 25.46 14.81 0.23
CA PHE A 266 25.95 13.46 0.50
C PHE A 266 27.22 13.20 -0.32
N GLN A 267 28.33 12.89 0.35
CA GLN A 267 29.65 12.79 -0.27
C GLN A 267 29.86 11.52 -1.11
N GLY A 268 29.01 10.54 -0.97
CA GLY A 268 29.11 9.25 -1.70
C GLY A 268 28.40 9.21 -3.04
N ALA A 269 27.85 10.33 -3.51
CA ALA A 269 27.10 10.41 -4.76
C ALA A 269 27.07 11.83 -5.29
N ASP A 270 26.80 11.97 -6.59
CA ASP A 270 26.59 13.27 -7.23
C ASP A 270 25.14 13.70 -7.11
N PHE A 271 24.92 15.02 -7.03
CA PHE A 271 23.59 15.59 -7.09
C PHE A 271 23.01 15.39 -8.50
N MET A 272 21.70 15.15 -8.57
CA MET A 272 20.93 15.16 -9.82
C MET A 272 19.60 15.88 -9.62
N ASP A 273 19.02 16.36 -10.73
CA ASP A 273 17.66 16.91 -10.69
C ASP A 273 16.67 15.81 -10.36
N PRO A 274 15.83 15.96 -9.30
CA PRO A 274 14.81 14.98 -8.96
C PRO A 274 13.86 14.64 -10.11
N ASN A 275 13.62 15.57 -11.02
CA ASN A 275 12.76 15.36 -12.20
C ASN A 275 13.36 14.36 -13.19
N ASP A 276 14.67 14.14 -13.17
CA ASP A 276 15.35 13.20 -14.06
C ASP A 276 15.41 11.79 -13.52
N LEU A 277 15.02 11.56 -12.27
CA LEU A 277 15.13 10.25 -11.63
C LEU A 277 14.36 9.15 -12.36
N LEU A 278 13.12 9.41 -12.72
CA LEU A 278 12.25 8.41 -13.35
C LEU A 278 12.74 7.98 -14.73
N VAL A 279 13.48 8.84 -15.42
CA VAL A 279 14.08 8.56 -16.74
C VAL A 279 15.55 8.22 -16.68
N HIS A 280 16.10 8.06 -15.49
CA HIS A 280 17.49 7.68 -15.29
C HIS A 280 17.76 6.26 -15.79
N GLU A 281 18.93 6.03 -16.33
CA GLU A 281 19.33 4.71 -16.84
C GLU A 281 19.49 3.71 -15.68
N CYS A 282 18.67 2.67 -15.72
CA CYS A 282 18.67 1.59 -14.74
C CYS A 282 18.00 0.35 -15.31
N ASP A 283 18.10 -0.77 -14.61
CA ASP A 283 17.41 -2.01 -14.96
C ASP A 283 15.99 -2.02 -14.39
N VAL A 284 15.86 -1.62 -13.13
CA VAL A 284 14.60 -1.62 -12.37
C VAL A 284 14.34 -0.24 -11.79
N LEU A 285 13.18 0.33 -12.10
CA LEU A 285 12.67 1.56 -11.51
C LEU A 285 11.65 1.22 -10.43
N VAL A 286 11.83 1.79 -9.23
CA VAL A 286 10.95 1.55 -8.08
C VAL A 286 10.34 2.88 -7.62
N PRO A 287 9.16 3.26 -8.10
CA PRO A 287 8.45 4.44 -7.60
C PRO A 287 7.82 4.13 -6.24
N CYS A 288 8.25 4.84 -5.20
CA CYS A 288 7.83 4.63 -3.80
C CYS A 288 7.28 5.91 -3.14
N ALA A 289 6.89 6.91 -3.90
CA ALA A 289 6.45 8.21 -3.36
C ALA A 289 4.98 8.49 -3.65
N LEU A 290 4.69 9.04 -4.82
CA LEU A 290 3.39 9.58 -5.16
C LEU A 290 2.72 8.84 -6.32
N GLY A 291 1.39 8.97 -6.39
CA GLY A 291 0.62 8.52 -7.55
C GLY A 291 0.82 9.43 -8.76
N GLY A 292 0.58 8.90 -9.95
CA GLY A 292 0.58 9.65 -11.21
C GLY A 292 1.94 10.16 -11.68
N VAL A 293 3.03 9.69 -11.09
CA VAL A 293 4.38 10.15 -11.46
C VAL A 293 4.83 9.64 -12.82
N LEU A 294 4.39 8.47 -13.24
CA LEU A 294 4.59 7.93 -14.58
C LEU A 294 3.36 8.25 -15.40
N ASN A 295 3.53 9.11 -16.40
CA ASN A 295 2.45 9.68 -17.19
C ASN A 295 2.84 9.76 -18.68
N LYS A 296 1.95 10.27 -19.51
CA LYS A 296 2.18 10.37 -20.96
C LYS A 296 3.36 11.25 -21.33
N GLU A 297 3.73 12.22 -20.49
CA GLU A 297 4.84 13.14 -20.75
C GLU A 297 6.20 12.46 -20.59
N ASN A 298 6.35 11.49 -19.67
CA ASN A 298 7.64 10.86 -19.38
C ASN A 298 7.74 9.38 -19.79
N ALA A 299 6.64 8.71 -20.06
CA ALA A 299 6.63 7.27 -20.31
C ALA A 299 7.53 6.84 -21.47
N THR A 300 7.60 7.63 -22.56
CA THR A 300 8.46 7.31 -23.71
C THR A 300 9.94 7.42 -23.38
N ASP A 301 10.32 8.21 -22.38
CA ASP A 301 11.70 8.46 -21.99
C ASP A 301 12.21 7.50 -20.89
N ILE A 302 11.34 6.65 -20.35
CA ILE A 302 11.72 5.65 -19.35
C ILE A 302 12.72 4.66 -19.98
N LYS A 303 13.84 4.46 -19.29
CA LYS A 303 14.93 3.56 -19.74
C LYS A 303 14.92 2.22 -19.02
N ALA A 304 14.25 2.11 -17.89
CA ALA A 304 14.13 0.87 -17.14
C ALA A 304 13.40 -0.21 -17.96
N LYS A 305 13.85 -1.45 -17.81
CA LYS A 305 13.16 -2.61 -18.39
C LYS A 305 12.05 -3.13 -17.49
N PHE A 306 12.17 -2.91 -16.19
CA PHE A 306 11.25 -3.33 -15.17
C PHE A 306 10.85 -2.14 -14.30
N ILE A 307 9.56 -2.07 -13.96
CA ILE A 307 9.03 -1.12 -12.98
C ILE A 307 8.35 -1.93 -11.90
N VAL A 308 8.73 -1.70 -10.64
CA VAL A 308 8.10 -2.32 -9.47
C VAL A 308 7.40 -1.23 -8.66
N GLU A 309 6.08 -1.27 -8.61
CA GLU A 309 5.26 -0.23 -8.02
C GLU A 309 5.18 -0.35 -6.50
N GLY A 310 6.06 0.37 -5.80
CA GLY A 310 6.04 0.45 -4.34
C GLY A 310 4.98 1.44 -3.80
N ALA A 311 4.70 2.51 -4.54
CA ALA A 311 3.62 3.45 -4.25
C ALA A 311 2.28 2.95 -4.79
N ASN A 312 1.18 3.55 -4.34
CA ASN A 312 -0.14 3.31 -4.90
C ASN A 312 -0.36 4.18 -6.15
N HIS A 313 -0.84 3.58 -7.23
CA HIS A 313 -1.13 4.25 -8.51
C HIS A 313 0.00 5.14 -9.05
N PRO A 314 1.25 4.68 -9.07
CA PRO A 314 2.34 5.52 -9.58
C PRO A 314 2.28 5.72 -11.10
N THR A 315 1.63 4.80 -11.82
CA THR A 315 1.57 4.76 -13.28
C THR A 315 0.15 5.08 -13.76
N ASP A 316 0.00 6.16 -14.51
CA ASP A 316 -1.28 6.49 -15.15
C ASP A 316 -1.62 5.47 -16.24
N PRO A 317 -2.92 5.23 -16.53
CA PRO A 317 -3.33 4.27 -17.57
C PRO A 317 -2.72 4.53 -18.95
N GLU A 318 -2.58 5.80 -19.34
CA GLU A 318 -1.94 6.16 -20.62
C GLU A 318 -0.46 5.77 -20.64
N ALA A 319 0.25 6.02 -19.54
CA ALA A 319 1.65 5.60 -19.38
C ALA A 319 1.78 4.07 -19.39
N ASP A 320 0.87 3.37 -18.73
CA ASP A 320 0.84 1.91 -18.69
C ASP A 320 0.76 1.32 -20.12
N GLU A 321 -0.08 1.87 -20.98
CA GLU A 321 -0.18 1.48 -22.38
C GLU A 321 1.11 1.75 -23.17
N ILE A 322 1.69 2.94 -23.01
CA ILE A 322 2.94 3.31 -23.67
C ILE A 322 4.08 2.38 -23.25
N LEU A 323 4.23 2.15 -21.95
CA LEU A 323 5.27 1.32 -21.37
C LEU A 323 5.13 -0.13 -21.81
N SER A 324 3.91 -0.66 -21.81
CA SER A 324 3.63 -2.01 -22.28
C SER A 324 4.01 -2.22 -23.75
N LYS A 325 3.70 -1.24 -24.61
CA LYS A 325 4.09 -1.26 -26.04
C LYS A 325 5.60 -1.17 -26.25
N LYS A 326 6.31 -0.52 -25.33
CA LYS A 326 7.79 -0.50 -25.33
C LYS A 326 8.42 -1.81 -24.86
N GLY A 327 7.64 -2.74 -24.34
CA GLY A 327 8.13 -3.97 -23.75
C GLY A 327 8.63 -3.83 -22.31
N VAL A 328 8.30 -2.74 -21.64
CA VAL A 328 8.59 -2.55 -20.20
C VAL A 328 7.65 -3.43 -19.38
N VAL A 329 8.19 -4.19 -18.46
CA VAL A 329 7.42 -5.07 -17.57
C VAL A 329 7.11 -4.32 -16.28
N ILE A 330 5.81 -4.19 -15.94
CA ILE A 330 5.37 -3.48 -14.74
C ILE A 330 4.80 -4.49 -13.75
N LEU A 331 5.40 -4.55 -12.56
CA LEU A 331 4.89 -5.32 -11.44
C LEU A 331 3.93 -4.44 -10.65
N PRO A 332 2.62 -4.75 -10.64
CA PRO A 332 1.60 -3.81 -10.18
C PRO A 332 1.57 -3.63 -8.67
N ASP A 333 1.11 -2.45 -8.24
CA ASP A 333 1.02 -2.03 -6.85
C ASP A 333 0.16 -2.95 -5.97
N ILE A 334 -0.98 -3.43 -6.48
CA ILE A 334 -1.87 -4.32 -5.71
C ILE A 334 -1.20 -5.63 -5.27
N TYR A 335 -0.08 -5.98 -5.89
CA TYR A 335 0.77 -7.08 -5.47
C TYR A 335 2.06 -6.59 -4.80
N ALA A 336 2.84 -5.75 -5.49
CA ALA A 336 4.20 -5.39 -5.09
C ALA A 336 4.29 -4.75 -3.70
N ASN A 337 3.32 -3.92 -3.32
CA ASN A 337 3.30 -3.24 -2.03
C ASN A 337 2.39 -3.91 -0.98
N SER A 338 1.97 -5.14 -1.21
CA SER A 338 1.07 -5.86 -0.31
C SER A 338 1.74 -6.45 0.94
N GLY A 339 3.05 -6.29 1.09
CA GLY A 339 3.78 -6.81 2.25
C GLY A 339 3.28 -6.25 3.59
N GLY A 340 2.91 -4.98 3.61
CA GLY A 340 2.37 -4.34 4.81
C GLY A 340 1.06 -4.97 5.29
N VAL A 341 0.10 -5.16 4.40
CA VAL A 341 -1.18 -5.77 4.77
C VAL A 341 -1.04 -7.26 5.09
N THR A 342 -0.07 -7.93 4.48
CA THR A 342 0.23 -9.34 4.80
C THR A 342 0.74 -9.49 6.24
N VAL A 343 1.67 -8.66 6.68
CA VAL A 343 2.14 -8.66 8.06
C VAL A 343 1.05 -8.16 9.03
N SER A 344 0.19 -7.25 8.60
CA SER A 344 -1.01 -6.88 9.36
C SER A 344 -1.92 -8.08 9.62
N TYR A 345 -2.06 -8.98 8.63
CA TYR A 345 -2.78 -10.22 8.81
C TYR A 345 -2.13 -11.12 9.88
N PHE A 346 -0.81 -11.22 9.90
CA PHE A 346 -0.12 -11.99 10.95
C PHE A 346 -0.40 -11.40 12.33
N GLU A 347 -0.31 -10.09 12.49
CA GLU A 347 -0.64 -9.40 13.75
C GLU A 347 -2.07 -9.70 14.20
N TRP A 348 -3.03 -9.61 13.29
CA TRP A 348 -4.45 -9.87 13.58
C TRP A 348 -4.72 -11.33 13.94
N ASN A 349 -4.06 -12.27 13.25
CA ASN A 349 -4.30 -13.71 13.41
C ASN A 349 -3.64 -14.29 14.65
N ILE A 350 -2.46 -13.77 15.04
CA ILE A 350 -1.63 -14.31 16.12
C ILE A 350 -1.83 -13.48 17.39
N GLN A 351 -3.04 -13.52 17.93
CA GLN A 351 -3.33 -12.81 19.16
C GLN A 351 -2.76 -13.53 20.38
N GLY A 352 -2.07 -12.78 21.23
CA GLY A 352 -1.48 -13.31 22.46
C GLY A 352 -0.12 -13.99 22.27
N PHE A 353 0.34 -14.13 21.04
CA PHE A 353 1.69 -14.57 20.70
C PHE A 353 2.33 -13.55 19.77
N MET A 354 3.64 -13.44 19.88
CA MET A 354 4.40 -12.61 18.97
C MET A 354 5.41 -13.51 18.27
N TRP A 355 5.36 -13.54 16.94
CA TRP A 355 6.41 -14.17 16.16
C TRP A 355 7.68 -13.33 16.22
N GLU A 356 8.82 -13.99 16.22
CA GLU A 356 10.09 -13.32 16.00
C GLU A 356 10.15 -12.71 14.61
N GLU A 357 10.94 -11.65 14.45
CA GLU A 357 11.01 -10.92 13.17
C GLU A 357 11.44 -11.84 12.01
N GLU A 358 12.36 -12.76 12.25
CA GLU A 358 12.80 -13.73 11.24
C GLU A 358 11.65 -14.61 10.75
N GLU A 359 10.77 -15.02 11.64
CA GLU A 359 9.60 -15.83 11.32
C GLU A 359 8.58 -15.02 10.51
N VAL A 360 8.33 -13.77 10.90
CA VAL A 360 7.48 -12.83 10.15
C VAL A 360 8.01 -12.67 8.72
N ASN A 361 9.30 -12.42 8.57
CA ASN A 361 9.95 -12.22 7.27
C ASN A 361 9.91 -13.49 6.42
N PHE A 362 10.11 -14.65 7.02
CA PHE A 362 10.03 -15.93 6.33
C PHE A 362 8.62 -16.21 5.79
N GLU A 363 7.60 -16.00 6.61
CA GLU A 363 6.20 -16.16 6.18
C GLU A 363 5.81 -15.11 5.14
N LEU A 364 6.28 -13.87 5.27
CA LEU A 364 6.05 -12.84 4.26
C LEU A 364 6.59 -13.26 2.90
N LYS A 365 7.81 -13.81 2.85
CA LYS A 365 8.41 -14.30 1.60
C LYS A 365 7.56 -15.39 0.95
N LYS A 366 7.03 -16.30 1.74
CA LYS A 366 6.14 -17.38 1.24
C LYS A 366 4.89 -16.79 0.58
N TYR A 367 4.22 -15.85 1.23
CA TYR A 367 3.03 -15.19 0.68
C TYR A 367 3.34 -14.44 -0.61
N MET A 368 4.41 -13.65 -0.62
CA MET A 368 4.79 -12.87 -1.79
C MET A 368 5.17 -13.77 -2.99
N THR A 369 5.94 -14.82 -2.75
CA THR A 369 6.37 -15.76 -3.80
C THR A 369 5.17 -16.52 -4.37
N LYS A 370 4.29 -17.03 -3.52
CA LYS A 370 3.08 -17.74 -3.93
C LYS A 370 2.18 -16.86 -4.78
N ALA A 371 1.93 -15.63 -4.32
CA ALA A 371 1.08 -14.68 -5.05
C ALA A 371 1.65 -14.36 -6.44
N PHE A 372 2.96 -14.19 -6.56
CA PHE A 372 3.59 -13.97 -7.86
C PHE A 372 3.34 -15.13 -8.84
N HIS A 373 3.53 -16.36 -8.39
CA HIS A 373 3.29 -17.53 -9.25
C HIS A 373 1.82 -17.66 -9.65
N GLU A 374 0.89 -17.34 -8.77
CA GLU A 374 -0.54 -17.35 -9.08
C GLU A 374 -0.91 -16.25 -10.08
N ILE A 375 -0.31 -15.06 -9.97
CA ILE A 375 -0.46 -13.98 -10.96
C ILE A 375 0.06 -14.42 -12.32
N LYS A 376 1.25 -15.05 -12.38
CA LYS A 376 1.83 -15.56 -13.62
C LYS A 376 0.94 -16.62 -14.27
N ALA A 377 0.32 -17.49 -13.48
CA ALA A 377 -0.64 -18.46 -13.99
C ALA A 377 -1.86 -17.78 -14.65
N MET A 378 -2.36 -16.70 -14.05
CA MET A 378 -3.46 -15.90 -14.64
C MET A 378 -3.02 -15.19 -15.92
N CYS A 379 -1.81 -14.66 -15.98
CA CYS A 379 -1.26 -14.06 -17.18
C CYS A 379 -1.20 -15.07 -18.34
N LYS A 380 -0.77 -16.29 -18.06
CA LYS A 380 -0.71 -17.36 -19.05
C LYS A 380 -2.10 -17.79 -19.51
N LEU A 381 -3.04 -17.94 -18.58
CA LEU A 381 -4.40 -18.36 -18.85
C LEU A 381 -5.17 -17.35 -19.72
N HIS A 382 -4.99 -16.06 -19.48
CA HIS A 382 -5.75 -14.99 -20.14
C HIS A 382 -4.94 -14.20 -21.17
N ASP A 383 -3.69 -14.58 -21.41
CA ASP A 383 -2.77 -13.86 -22.32
C ASP A 383 -2.76 -12.37 -22.03
N CYS A 384 -2.42 -12.00 -20.82
CA CYS A 384 -2.44 -10.62 -20.33
C CYS A 384 -1.14 -10.27 -19.57
N ASN A 385 -0.93 -8.98 -19.34
CA ASN A 385 0.20 -8.47 -18.55
C ASN A 385 0.00 -8.72 -17.05
N LEU A 386 1.05 -8.42 -16.27
CA LEU A 386 1.03 -8.65 -14.81
C LEU A 386 -0.06 -7.86 -14.08
N ARG A 387 -0.34 -6.62 -14.49
CA ARG A 387 -1.42 -5.83 -13.88
C ARG A 387 -2.77 -6.51 -14.07
N MET A 388 -3.09 -6.92 -15.29
CA MET A 388 -4.33 -7.62 -15.57
C MET A 388 -4.36 -9.01 -14.96
N GLY A 389 -3.24 -9.70 -14.89
CA GLY A 389 -3.13 -10.97 -14.18
C GLY A 389 -3.43 -10.83 -12.69
N ALA A 390 -2.90 -9.79 -12.05
CA ALA A 390 -3.17 -9.51 -10.64
C ALA A 390 -4.64 -9.13 -10.40
N PHE A 391 -5.19 -8.19 -11.17
CA PHE A 391 -6.60 -7.82 -11.06
C PHE A 391 -7.52 -9.01 -11.32
N SER A 392 -7.26 -9.80 -12.35
CA SER A 392 -8.06 -10.99 -12.66
C SER A 392 -8.02 -12.02 -11.53
N LEU A 393 -6.86 -12.23 -10.92
CA LEU A 393 -6.73 -13.12 -9.76
C LEU A 393 -7.57 -12.62 -8.58
N GLY A 394 -7.42 -11.37 -8.22
CA GLY A 394 -8.16 -10.77 -7.09
C GLY A 394 -9.66 -10.75 -7.33
N VAL A 395 -10.10 -10.26 -8.47
CA VAL A 395 -11.52 -10.16 -8.84
C VAL A 395 -12.17 -11.55 -8.89
N ASN A 396 -11.48 -12.54 -9.47
CA ASN A 396 -11.99 -13.91 -9.54
C ASN A 396 -12.21 -14.49 -8.13
N ARG A 397 -11.29 -14.30 -7.22
CA ARG A 397 -11.43 -14.77 -5.83
C ARG A 397 -12.61 -14.14 -5.12
N VAL A 398 -12.79 -12.83 -5.26
CA VAL A 398 -13.92 -12.11 -4.66
C VAL A 398 -15.26 -12.53 -5.29
N ALA A 399 -15.32 -12.60 -6.61
CA ALA A 399 -16.51 -13.02 -7.34
C ALA A 399 -16.94 -14.44 -6.93
N ARG A 400 -16.01 -15.38 -6.86
CA ARG A 400 -16.28 -16.75 -6.41
C ARG A 400 -16.83 -16.80 -4.98
N ALA A 401 -16.19 -16.05 -4.07
CA ALA A 401 -16.65 -15.98 -2.69
C ALA A 401 -18.07 -15.41 -2.59
N THR A 402 -18.37 -14.37 -3.36
CA THR A 402 -19.70 -13.77 -3.43
C THR A 402 -20.75 -14.77 -3.91
N LEU A 403 -20.44 -15.52 -4.98
CA LEU A 403 -21.36 -16.55 -5.51
C LEU A 403 -21.56 -17.69 -4.52
N LEU A 404 -20.51 -18.14 -3.85
CA LEU A 404 -20.60 -19.21 -2.84
C LEU A 404 -21.43 -18.79 -1.62
N ARG A 405 -21.48 -17.50 -1.30
CA ARG A 405 -22.31 -16.95 -0.24
C ARG A 405 -23.78 -16.80 -0.62
N GLY A 406 -24.17 -17.14 -1.85
CA GLY A 406 -25.54 -17.08 -2.29
C GLY A 406 -25.95 -15.78 -2.97
N TRP A 407 -25.03 -15.09 -3.65
CA TRP A 407 -25.37 -13.92 -4.45
C TRP A 407 -26.42 -14.27 -5.51
N GLY A 408 -27.52 -13.51 -5.53
CA GLY A 408 -28.65 -13.76 -6.45
C GLY A 408 -29.70 -14.72 -5.89
N ALA A 409 -29.62 -15.08 -4.63
CA ALA A 409 -30.67 -15.85 -3.94
C ALA A 409 -31.78 -14.96 -3.40
#